data_b1260c547947983b738ceb3ef79f0db9
#
_entry.id   b1260c547947983b738ceb3ef79f0db9
#
_cell.length_a   1.000
_cell.length_b   1.000
_cell.length_c   1.000
_cell.angle_alpha   90.00
_cell.angle_beta   90.00
_cell.angle_gamma   90.00
#
_symmetry.space_group_name_H-M   'P 1'
#
loop_
_entity.id
_entity.type
_entity.pdbx_description
1 polymer ?
#
loop_
_entity_poly.entity_id
_entity_poly.type
_entity_poly.pdbx_seq_one_letter_code
_entity_poly.pdbx_strand_id
1 'polypeptide(L)'
;MNPVRLAVATALVTLAGACGSNPPPQVVVPPAAPAGPSVAQQYATLPDTVVCVVDRTTDRGLRDLQAKRAANGSVVLLVDNQVQPLDVIHPVGVTAGYAGQEIWFAQGQAITLQGRSYMKYRGERRVPLTQLRRVGDYQGIPLYSAPADSVRPQAVYVPVRVGCIFSAYVREDLYRG
;
A
#
# COMPACT_ATOMS: atom_id res chain seq x y z
N MET A 1 7.67 35.21 -20.47
CA MET A 1 8.48 35.00 -21.69
C MET A 1 9.68 35.90 -21.59
N ASN A 2 10.85 35.38 -21.18
CA ASN A 2 12.13 36.11 -21.27
C ASN A 2 13.22 35.07 -21.54
N PRO A 3 13.87 35.11 -22.69
CA PRO A 3 15.03 34.27 -22.96
C PRO A 3 16.30 34.98 -22.52
N VAL A 4 16.98 34.41 -21.53
CA VAL A 4 18.36 34.83 -21.16
C VAL A 4 19.31 34.17 -22.14
N ARG A 5 19.97 35.00 -22.98
CA ARG A 5 21.04 34.61 -23.85
C ARG A 5 22.34 34.65 -23.06
N LEU A 6 22.98 33.50 -22.86
CA LEU A 6 24.34 33.40 -22.34
C LEU A 6 25.32 33.53 -23.52
N ALA A 7 26.11 34.55 -23.51
CA ALA A 7 27.24 34.72 -24.44
C ALA A 7 28.46 33.97 -23.89
N VAL A 8 28.98 33.01 -24.66
CA VAL A 8 30.22 32.30 -24.34
C VAL A 8 31.35 33.07 -25.04
N ALA A 9 32.22 33.68 -24.25
CA ALA A 9 33.45 34.31 -24.73
C ALA A 9 34.54 33.24 -24.83
N THR A 10 34.97 32.98 -26.06
CA THR A 10 36.09 32.09 -26.38
C THR A 10 37.38 32.85 -26.29
N ALA A 11 38.21 32.64 -25.29
CA ALA A 11 39.56 33.16 -25.21
C ALA A 11 40.53 32.11 -25.77
N LEU A 12 41.10 32.41 -26.95
CA LEU A 12 42.23 31.68 -27.51
C LEU A 12 43.52 32.15 -26.81
N VAL A 13 44.12 31.27 -26.04
CA VAL A 13 45.51 31.47 -25.57
C VAL A 13 46.40 30.51 -26.34
N THR A 14 47.19 31.07 -27.29
CA THR A 14 48.24 30.35 -27.95
C THR A 14 49.53 30.52 -27.14
N LEU A 15 49.97 29.45 -26.50
CA LEU A 15 51.32 29.34 -25.92
C LEU A 15 52.11 28.33 -26.73
N ALA A 16 53.04 28.90 -27.50
CA ALA A 16 54.13 28.16 -28.12
C ALA A 16 55.28 28.03 -27.10
N GLY A 17 55.81 26.85 -26.94
CA GLY A 17 57.07 26.76 -26.22
C GLY A 17 57.37 25.37 -25.61
N ALA A 18 58.40 24.75 -26.18
CA ALA A 18 59.33 23.81 -25.59
C ALA A 18 58.93 22.32 -25.55
N CYS A 19 59.60 21.60 -26.46
CA CYS A 19 59.79 20.14 -26.44
C CYS A 19 60.47 19.69 -25.14
N GLY A 20 59.71 19.11 -24.30
CA GLY A 20 60.15 18.26 -23.20
C GLY A 20 59.23 17.04 -23.17
N SER A 21 59.70 15.92 -23.71
CA SER A 21 58.92 14.66 -23.78
C SER A 21 58.91 13.94 -22.46
N ASN A 22 58.26 14.54 -21.47
CA ASN A 22 57.82 13.80 -20.32
C ASN A 22 56.40 13.27 -20.61
N PRO A 23 56.16 11.97 -20.56
CA PRO A 23 54.81 11.45 -20.70
C PRO A 23 53.94 12.07 -19.59
N PRO A 24 52.72 12.47 -19.91
CA PRO A 24 51.81 13.01 -18.89
C PRO A 24 51.64 11.97 -17.77
N PRO A 25 51.55 12.40 -16.50
CA PRO A 25 51.34 11.50 -15.39
C PRO A 25 50.08 10.70 -15.67
N GLN A 26 50.20 9.37 -15.73
CA GLN A 26 49.07 8.49 -15.86
C GLN A 26 48.27 8.62 -14.57
N VAL A 27 47.10 9.22 -14.67
CA VAL A 27 46.12 9.23 -13.57
C VAL A 27 45.65 7.78 -13.44
N VAL A 28 46.18 7.05 -12.47
CA VAL A 28 45.67 5.75 -12.09
C VAL A 28 44.32 6.00 -11.49
N VAL A 29 43.26 5.84 -12.28
CA VAL A 29 41.87 5.83 -11.76
C VAL A 29 41.72 4.53 -10.95
N PRO A 30 41.53 4.63 -9.65
CA PRO A 30 41.30 3.42 -8.86
C PRO A 30 40.10 2.67 -9.43
N PRO A 31 40.13 1.32 -9.44
CA PRO A 31 38.98 0.55 -9.91
C PRO A 31 37.74 0.97 -9.10
N ALA A 32 36.66 1.25 -9.79
CA ALA A 32 35.39 1.60 -9.14
C ALA A 32 35.03 0.48 -8.15
N ALA A 33 34.74 0.86 -6.91
CA ALA A 33 34.27 -0.08 -5.92
C ALA A 33 33.03 -0.84 -6.46
N PRO A 34 32.91 -2.16 -6.21
CA PRO A 34 31.78 -2.91 -6.69
C PRO A 34 30.50 -2.25 -6.20
N ALA A 35 29.57 -1.98 -7.12
CA ALA A 35 28.28 -1.42 -6.78
C ALA A 35 27.57 -2.39 -5.83
N GLY A 36 27.10 -1.89 -4.70
CA GLY A 36 26.30 -2.67 -3.76
C GLY A 36 25.01 -3.22 -4.40
N PRO A 37 24.34 -4.17 -3.77
CA PRO A 37 23.10 -4.74 -4.31
C PRO A 37 22.06 -3.66 -4.56
N SER A 38 21.36 -3.74 -5.69
CA SER A 38 20.28 -2.83 -6.02
C SER A 38 19.10 -2.97 -5.03
N VAL A 39 18.23 -1.95 -4.97
CA VAL A 39 17.01 -1.98 -4.14
C VAL A 39 16.15 -3.22 -4.47
N ALA A 40 16.00 -3.55 -5.75
CA ALA A 40 15.26 -4.73 -6.18
C ALA A 40 15.90 -6.04 -5.69
N GLN A 41 17.24 -6.13 -5.71
CA GLN A 41 17.96 -7.29 -5.17
C GLN A 41 17.78 -7.41 -3.66
N GLN A 42 17.88 -6.31 -2.92
CA GLN A 42 17.63 -6.31 -1.48
C GLN A 42 16.19 -6.69 -1.16
N TYR A 43 15.20 -6.16 -1.90
CA TYR A 43 13.80 -6.53 -1.76
C TYR A 43 13.58 -8.03 -2.05
N ALA A 44 14.22 -8.59 -3.07
CA ALA A 44 14.08 -9.99 -3.44
C ALA A 44 14.53 -10.95 -2.31
N THR A 45 15.45 -10.55 -1.44
CA THR A 45 15.92 -11.37 -0.31
C THR A 45 14.96 -11.41 0.88
N LEU A 46 13.98 -10.50 0.93
CA LEU A 46 13.01 -10.49 2.03
C LEU A 46 12.03 -11.67 1.92
N PRO A 47 11.56 -12.21 3.07
CA PRO A 47 10.57 -13.28 3.09
C PRO A 47 9.27 -12.90 2.40
N ASP A 48 8.74 -13.83 1.61
CA ASP A 48 7.42 -13.68 0.97
C ASP A 48 6.31 -13.66 2.00
N THR A 49 5.29 -12.86 1.73
CA THR A 49 4.06 -12.83 2.49
C THR A 49 2.88 -12.48 1.57
N VAL A 50 1.70 -12.95 1.94
CA VAL A 50 0.47 -12.61 1.24
C VAL A 50 -0.39 -11.76 2.16
N VAL A 51 -0.88 -10.65 1.64
CA VAL A 51 -1.73 -9.72 2.39
C VAL A 51 -3.00 -9.43 1.64
N CYS A 52 -4.11 -9.59 2.31
CA CYS A 52 -5.41 -9.22 1.78
C CYS A 52 -5.59 -7.69 1.82
N VAL A 53 -6.03 -7.13 0.71
CA VAL A 53 -6.35 -5.71 0.57
C VAL A 53 -7.76 -5.52 -0.01
N VAL A 54 -8.39 -4.39 0.32
CA VAL A 54 -9.58 -3.93 -0.39
C VAL A 54 -9.17 -3.50 -1.79
N ASP A 55 -9.85 -4.04 -2.79
CA ASP A 55 -9.67 -3.68 -4.20
C ASP A 55 -11.04 -3.54 -4.87
N ARG A 56 -11.48 -2.30 -5.05
CA ARG A 56 -12.79 -1.98 -5.61
C ARG A 56 -12.92 -2.30 -7.09
N THR A 57 -11.81 -2.63 -7.75
CA THR A 57 -11.79 -3.01 -9.17
C THR A 57 -12.18 -4.47 -9.39
N THR A 58 -12.20 -5.26 -8.33
CA THR A 58 -12.62 -6.66 -8.37
C THR A 58 -14.08 -6.83 -7.93
N ASP A 59 -14.78 -7.80 -8.49
CA ASP A 59 -16.18 -8.11 -8.11
C ASP A 59 -16.32 -8.44 -6.62
N ARG A 60 -15.30 -9.06 -6.05
CA ARG A 60 -15.27 -9.38 -4.62
C ARG A 60 -14.97 -8.16 -3.76
N GLY A 61 -14.39 -7.11 -4.34
CA GLY A 61 -13.91 -5.95 -3.59
C GLY A 61 -12.70 -6.23 -2.68
N LEU A 62 -12.10 -7.42 -2.78
CA LEU A 62 -10.95 -7.88 -2.01
C LEU A 62 -10.03 -8.71 -2.89
N ARG A 63 -8.73 -8.61 -2.67
CA ARG A 63 -7.73 -9.49 -3.30
C ARG A 63 -6.55 -9.79 -2.39
N ASP A 64 -5.88 -10.88 -2.67
CA ASP A 64 -4.56 -11.18 -2.12
C ASP A 64 -3.48 -10.44 -2.90
N LEU A 65 -2.58 -9.80 -2.18
CA LEU A 65 -1.44 -9.06 -2.70
C LEU A 65 -0.15 -9.75 -2.26
N GLN A 66 0.69 -10.08 -3.22
CA GLN A 66 2.04 -10.60 -2.94
C GLN A 66 2.92 -9.46 -2.43
N ALA A 67 3.55 -9.67 -1.31
CA ALA A 67 4.37 -8.66 -0.62
C ALA A 67 5.57 -9.33 0.04
N LYS A 68 6.42 -8.55 0.66
CA LYS A 68 7.55 -9.03 1.46
C LYS A 68 7.42 -8.54 2.90
N ARG A 69 8.06 -9.25 3.83
CA ARG A 69 8.13 -8.87 5.24
C ARG A 69 9.51 -8.34 5.58
N ALA A 70 9.60 -7.10 5.99
CA ALA A 70 10.84 -6.49 6.46
C ALA A 70 11.24 -7.04 7.84
N ALA A 71 12.51 -6.87 8.23
CA ALA A 71 13.05 -7.37 9.48
C ALA A 71 12.35 -6.81 10.74
N ASN A 72 11.80 -5.59 10.65
CA ASN A 72 10.99 -4.98 11.71
C ASN A 72 9.54 -5.51 11.76
N GLY A 73 9.20 -6.51 10.92
CA GLY A 73 7.87 -7.12 10.84
C GLY A 73 6.87 -6.36 9.94
N SER A 74 7.22 -5.17 9.42
CA SER A 74 6.34 -4.44 8.50
C SER A 74 6.20 -5.19 7.17
N VAL A 75 5.04 -5.03 6.53
CA VAL A 75 4.82 -5.53 5.17
C VAL A 75 5.18 -4.43 4.19
N VAL A 76 5.97 -4.79 3.19
CA VAL A 76 6.50 -3.85 2.20
C VAL A 76 6.26 -4.34 0.78
N LEU A 77 6.18 -3.40 -0.15
CA LEU A 77 6.07 -3.62 -1.59
C LEU A 77 7.20 -2.88 -2.31
N LEU A 78 7.58 -3.40 -3.48
CA LEU A 78 8.46 -2.69 -4.40
C LEU A 78 7.58 -1.92 -5.40
N VAL A 79 7.56 -0.59 -5.29
CA VAL A 79 6.83 0.32 -6.17
C VAL A 79 7.82 1.32 -6.74
N ASP A 80 7.88 1.45 -8.06
CA ASP A 80 8.78 2.37 -8.76
C ASP A 80 10.25 2.27 -8.30
N ASN A 81 10.72 1.03 -8.13
CA ASN A 81 12.06 0.70 -7.63
C ASN A 81 12.36 1.23 -6.21
N GLN A 82 11.33 1.48 -5.41
CA GLN A 82 11.43 1.87 -4.01
C GLN A 82 10.69 0.88 -3.13
N VAL A 83 11.28 0.51 -2.00
CA VAL A 83 10.59 -0.31 -0.99
C VAL A 83 9.71 0.58 -0.15
N GLN A 84 8.39 0.39 -0.25
CA GLN A 84 7.40 1.18 0.46
C GLN A 84 6.59 0.32 1.42
N PRO A 85 6.28 0.82 2.64
CA PRO A 85 5.36 0.17 3.57
C PRO A 85 3.96 0.04 2.97
N LEU A 86 3.30 -1.07 3.24
CA LEU A 86 1.97 -1.36 2.72
C LEU A 86 0.91 -0.35 3.19
N ASP A 87 1.01 0.16 4.40
CA ASP A 87 0.12 1.16 4.98
C ASP A 87 0.26 2.55 4.33
N VAL A 88 1.39 2.83 3.69
CA VAL A 88 1.59 4.04 2.86
C VAL A 88 0.85 3.88 1.51
N ILE A 89 0.91 2.69 0.91
CA ILE A 89 0.27 2.41 -0.39
C ILE A 89 -1.24 2.16 -0.24
N HIS A 90 -1.64 1.54 0.87
CA HIS A 90 -3.02 1.27 1.25
C HIS A 90 -3.33 1.93 2.61
N PRO A 91 -3.44 3.26 2.66
CA PRO A 91 -3.73 3.96 3.92
C PRO A 91 -5.09 3.57 4.48
N VAL A 92 -5.21 3.61 5.81
CA VAL A 92 -6.50 3.39 6.46
C VAL A 92 -7.42 4.58 6.19
N GLY A 93 -8.64 4.32 5.69
CA GLY A 93 -9.62 5.37 5.42
C GLY A 93 -10.62 4.99 4.33
N VAL A 94 -11.65 5.81 4.15
CA VAL A 94 -12.75 5.57 3.20
C VAL A 94 -12.26 5.48 1.76
N THR A 95 -11.26 6.26 1.38
CA THR A 95 -10.69 6.26 0.03
C THR A 95 -10.11 4.89 -0.33
N ALA A 96 -9.45 4.22 0.61
CA ALA A 96 -8.93 2.87 0.43
C ALA A 96 -9.94 1.77 0.81
N GLY A 97 -11.14 2.14 1.26
CA GLY A 97 -12.21 1.20 1.61
C GLY A 97 -12.13 0.62 3.02
N TYR A 98 -11.47 1.32 3.97
CA TYR A 98 -11.32 0.88 5.35
C TYR A 98 -12.01 1.85 6.32
N ALA A 99 -12.70 1.29 7.32
CA ALA A 99 -13.44 2.05 8.32
C ALA A 99 -12.62 2.45 9.55
N GLY A 100 -11.38 2.02 9.69
CA GLY A 100 -10.64 2.13 10.95
C GLY A 100 -10.45 3.57 11.46
N GLN A 101 -10.52 4.58 10.59
CA GLN A 101 -10.43 5.99 10.96
C GLN A 101 -11.77 6.74 10.92
N GLU A 102 -12.86 6.06 10.54
CA GLU A 102 -14.16 6.67 10.42
C GLU A 102 -14.80 6.91 11.80
N ILE A 103 -15.37 8.10 11.99
CA ILE A 103 -15.97 8.52 13.27
C ILE A 103 -17.10 7.57 13.68
N TRP A 104 -17.99 7.22 12.74
CA TRP A 104 -19.09 6.29 12.99
C TRP A 104 -18.61 4.92 13.46
N PHE A 105 -17.50 4.44 12.89
CA PHE A 105 -16.89 3.17 13.27
C PHE A 105 -16.25 3.24 14.66
N ALA A 106 -15.48 4.30 14.96
CA ALA A 106 -14.86 4.52 16.26
C ALA A 106 -15.90 4.64 17.38
N GLN A 107 -17.03 5.31 17.11
CA GLN A 107 -18.14 5.46 18.04
C GLN A 107 -19.04 4.22 18.14
N GLY A 108 -18.81 3.18 17.33
CA GLY A 108 -19.63 1.98 17.34
C GLY A 108 -21.07 2.20 16.87
N GLN A 109 -21.29 3.23 16.00
CA GLN A 109 -22.64 3.51 15.49
C GLN A 109 -23.18 2.33 14.69
N ALA A 110 -24.50 2.16 14.73
CA ALA A 110 -25.18 1.19 13.89
C ALA A 110 -25.01 1.53 12.41
N ILE A 111 -24.89 0.51 11.58
CA ILE A 111 -24.88 0.65 10.12
C ILE A 111 -26.17 0.11 9.52
N THR A 112 -26.55 0.65 8.38
CA THR A 112 -27.75 0.18 7.65
C THR A 112 -27.34 -0.50 6.35
N LEU A 113 -27.82 -1.72 6.14
CA LEU A 113 -27.70 -2.45 4.89
C LEU A 113 -29.06 -3.00 4.48
N GLN A 114 -29.50 -2.68 3.26
CA GLN A 114 -30.79 -3.14 2.70
C GLN A 114 -31.98 -2.90 3.65
N GLY A 115 -32.03 -1.72 4.27
CA GLY A 115 -33.09 -1.31 5.19
C GLY A 115 -33.06 -1.97 6.57
N ARG A 116 -31.99 -2.67 6.94
CA ARG A 116 -31.79 -3.31 8.22
C ARG A 116 -30.66 -2.69 8.99
N SER A 117 -30.82 -2.60 10.31
CA SER A 117 -29.83 -2.09 11.24
C SER A 117 -28.92 -3.21 11.74
N TYR A 118 -27.63 -2.92 11.83
CA TYR A 118 -26.59 -3.81 12.36
C TYR A 118 -25.77 -3.06 13.40
N MET A 119 -25.59 -3.68 14.55
CA MET A 119 -24.82 -3.16 15.68
C MET A 119 -23.41 -3.74 15.69
N LYS A 120 -22.42 -2.92 16.02
CA LYS A 120 -21.03 -3.38 16.16
C LYS A 120 -20.93 -4.46 17.24
N TYR A 121 -20.35 -5.61 16.88
CA TYR A 121 -20.26 -6.76 17.74
C TYR A 121 -18.83 -7.28 17.83
N ARG A 122 -18.25 -7.23 19.04
CA ARG A 122 -16.89 -7.65 19.34
C ARG A 122 -15.80 -6.82 18.65
N GLY A 123 -14.54 -7.18 18.95
CA GLY A 123 -13.34 -6.53 18.39
C GLY A 123 -13.02 -6.96 16.96
N GLU A 124 -11.91 -6.43 16.49
CA GLU A 124 -11.36 -6.75 15.17
C GLU A 124 -10.86 -8.19 15.11
N ARG A 125 -11.06 -8.84 13.96
CA ARG A 125 -10.55 -10.18 13.70
C ARG A 125 -10.15 -10.35 12.24
N ARG A 126 -9.24 -11.27 12.00
CA ARG A 126 -8.91 -11.69 10.64
C ARG A 126 -9.99 -12.63 10.12
N VAL A 127 -10.47 -12.39 8.91
CA VAL A 127 -11.43 -13.25 8.20
C VAL A 127 -10.84 -13.61 6.84
N PRO A 128 -10.69 -14.90 6.51
CA PRO A 128 -10.18 -15.33 5.20
C PRO A 128 -11.08 -14.86 4.05
N LEU A 129 -10.48 -14.52 2.90
CA LEU A 129 -11.20 -14.08 1.70
C LEU A 129 -12.26 -15.08 1.22
N THR A 130 -11.98 -16.38 1.37
CA THR A 130 -12.87 -17.45 0.96
C THR A 130 -14.17 -17.49 1.76
N GLN A 131 -14.18 -16.86 2.95
CA GLN A 131 -15.33 -16.77 3.85
C GLN A 131 -16.11 -15.47 3.68
N LEU A 132 -15.78 -14.67 2.67
CA LEU A 132 -16.37 -13.34 2.48
C LEU A 132 -16.95 -13.19 1.07
N ARG A 133 -18.14 -12.58 1.01
CA ARG A 133 -18.79 -12.10 -0.20
C ARG A 133 -19.25 -10.66 0.03
N ARG A 134 -19.01 -9.77 -0.93
CA ARG A 134 -19.52 -8.39 -0.90
C ARG A 134 -21.04 -8.39 -0.97
N VAL A 135 -21.68 -7.61 -0.07
CA VAL A 135 -23.14 -7.53 0.03
C VAL A 135 -23.68 -6.10 -0.11
N GLY A 136 -22.82 -5.12 -0.16
CA GLY A 136 -23.17 -3.71 -0.35
C GLY A 136 -22.07 -2.78 0.15
N ASP A 137 -22.45 -1.53 0.40
CA ASP A 137 -21.55 -0.49 0.89
C ASP A 137 -22.26 0.34 1.96
N TYR A 138 -21.49 0.89 2.89
CA TYR A 138 -21.94 1.87 3.86
C TYR A 138 -20.96 3.03 3.92
N GLN A 139 -21.41 4.24 3.61
CA GLN A 139 -20.59 5.46 3.54
C GLN A 139 -19.29 5.27 2.74
N GLY A 140 -19.36 4.56 1.61
CA GLY A 140 -18.21 4.30 0.76
C GLY A 140 -17.30 3.17 1.23
N ILE A 141 -17.59 2.51 2.34
CA ILE A 141 -16.89 1.32 2.82
C ILE A 141 -17.62 0.07 2.34
N PRO A 142 -16.94 -0.88 1.65
CA PRO A 142 -17.57 -2.12 1.23
C PRO A 142 -17.92 -3.01 2.43
N LEU A 143 -19.10 -3.62 2.37
CA LEU A 143 -19.59 -4.55 3.38
C LEU A 143 -19.58 -5.98 2.86
N TYR A 144 -19.25 -6.90 3.73
CA TYR A 144 -19.13 -8.32 3.40
C TYR A 144 -19.99 -9.18 4.34
N SER A 145 -20.36 -10.38 3.89
CA SER A 145 -20.99 -11.40 4.72
C SER A 145 -20.42 -12.78 4.42
N ALA A 146 -20.78 -13.76 5.20
CA ALA A 146 -20.55 -15.15 4.84
C ALA A 146 -21.31 -15.50 3.54
N PRO A 147 -20.73 -16.32 2.63
CA PRO A 147 -21.38 -16.63 1.35
C PRO A 147 -22.81 -17.21 1.49
N ALA A 148 -23.04 -18.02 2.50
CA ALA A 148 -24.36 -18.61 2.77
C ALA A 148 -25.42 -17.58 3.19
N ASP A 149 -25.00 -16.45 3.77
CA ASP A 149 -25.87 -15.41 4.32
C ASP A 149 -25.99 -14.16 3.42
N SER A 150 -25.52 -14.23 2.19
CA SER A 150 -25.32 -13.02 1.36
C SER A 150 -26.62 -12.30 0.98
N VAL A 151 -27.78 -12.97 0.98
CA VAL A 151 -29.08 -12.36 0.62
C VAL A 151 -29.70 -11.64 1.82
N ARG A 152 -29.57 -12.19 3.00
CA ARG A 152 -30.11 -11.61 4.25
C ARG A 152 -29.13 -11.84 5.39
N PRO A 153 -28.01 -11.15 5.38
CA PRO A 153 -26.94 -11.44 6.32
C PRO A 153 -27.40 -11.24 7.78
N GLN A 154 -27.08 -12.23 8.62
CA GLN A 154 -27.21 -12.10 10.07
C GLN A 154 -26.07 -11.27 10.64
N ALA A 155 -24.88 -11.36 10.01
CA ALA A 155 -23.72 -10.55 10.33
C ALA A 155 -23.09 -9.99 9.07
N VAL A 156 -22.64 -8.75 9.16
CA VAL A 156 -21.81 -8.11 8.14
C VAL A 156 -20.42 -7.81 8.69
N TYR A 157 -19.42 -7.88 7.82
CA TYR A 157 -18.02 -7.63 8.14
C TYR A 157 -17.60 -6.33 7.49
N VAL A 158 -17.13 -5.40 8.30
CA VAL A 158 -16.63 -4.10 7.89
C VAL A 158 -15.11 -4.17 7.87
N PRO A 159 -14.43 -3.92 6.74
CA PRO A 159 -12.98 -3.88 6.69
C PRO A 159 -12.45 -2.70 7.50
N VAL A 160 -11.51 -2.97 8.40
CA VAL A 160 -10.96 -1.95 9.30
C VAL A 160 -9.62 -1.45 8.79
N ARG A 161 -8.78 -2.37 8.35
CA ARG A 161 -7.42 -2.11 7.83
C ARG A 161 -6.92 -3.28 6.99
N VAL A 162 -5.78 -3.08 6.34
CA VAL A 162 -5.11 -4.12 5.53
C VAL A 162 -4.89 -5.43 6.29
N GLY A 163 -4.79 -6.54 5.57
CA GLY A 163 -4.57 -7.87 6.13
C GLY A 163 -5.84 -8.64 6.46
N CYS A 164 -6.95 -8.33 5.80
CA CYS A 164 -8.26 -8.95 6.09
C CYS A 164 -8.69 -8.80 7.55
N ILE A 165 -8.44 -7.62 8.12
CA ILE A 165 -8.88 -7.28 9.46
C ILE A 165 -10.25 -6.64 9.38
N PHE A 166 -11.24 -7.29 9.96
CA PHE A 166 -12.64 -6.89 9.94
C PHE A 166 -13.20 -6.75 11.33
N SER A 167 -14.20 -5.87 11.47
CA SER A 167 -15.10 -5.83 12.60
C SER A 167 -16.46 -6.42 12.18
N ALA A 168 -17.01 -7.28 13.01
CA ALA A 168 -18.34 -7.82 12.79
C ALA A 168 -19.41 -6.85 13.28
N TYR A 169 -20.49 -6.72 12.51
CA TYR A 169 -21.73 -6.07 12.86
C TYR A 169 -22.84 -7.10 12.77
N VAL A 170 -23.61 -7.26 13.82
CA VAL A 170 -24.71 -8.25 13.91
C VAL A 170 -26.04 -7.51 13.79
N ARG A 171 -26.97 -8.13 13.12
CA ARG A 171 -28.32 -7.59 12.95
C ARG A 171 -28.94 -7.26 14.31
N GLU A 172 -29.52 -6.08 14.44
CA GLU A 172 -29.95 -5.53 15.73
C GLU A 172 -30.96 -6.41 16.46
N ASP A 173 -31.89 -7.04 15.72
CA ASP A 173 -32.89 -7.97 16.31
C ASP A 173 -32.27 -9.24 16.91
N LEU A 174 -31.07 -9.64 16.45
CA LEU A 174 -30.30 -10.74 17.00
C LEU A 174 -29.34 -10.30 18.10
N TYR A 175 -29.04 -9.00 18.18
CA TYR A 175 -28.11 -8.45 19.16
C TYR A 175 -28.72 -8.33 20.55
N ARG A 176 -30.05 -8.15 20.63
CA ARG A 176 -30.81 -7.94 21.87
C ARG A 176 -31.36 -9.24 22.51
N GLY A 177 -31.15 -10.38 21.91
CA GLY A 177 -31.50 -11.68 22.41
C GLY A 177 -30.31 -12.35 23.08
#